data_aa913f3717cd263a79925c21acc374fc
#
_entry.id   aa913f3717cd263a79925c21acc374fc
#
_cell.length_a   1.000
_cell.length_b   1.000
_cell.length_c   1.000
_cell.angle_alpha   90.00
_cell.angle_beta   90.00
_cell.angle_gamma   90.00
#
_symmetry.space_group_name_H-M   'P 1'
#
loop_
_entity.id
_entity.type
_entity.pdbx_description
1 polymer ?
#
loop_
_entity_poly.entity_id
_entity_poly.type
_entity_poly.pdbx_seq_one_letter_code
_entity_poly.pdbx_strand_id
1 'polypeptide(L)'
;MYDQHCKGPIHVLCYFATIEQMKSFSEWLRQRVTNIELSSQRYYGTAHELQYKVKELDGLFIPAHIFTPFKSLYGKGVQVSLNEILLPDLIDAVELGLSSDTEMAEQIKELQPYNFLTNSDAHSISKIAREYQSIAMKQANFRELRLALQQKEGRQITANFGMNPMLGKYHTTVCESCLQPMEQAPCKFCGHEKRIKGVKDRIDELSTFRFTKRARPPYVYQVPLDFVPGIGPKTLAKLLKNVGTEMEIIHHAGEEELIEIVGEKITKSIVALRNGSLTIQQGGGGKYGKVINQKP
;
A
#
# COMPACT_ATOMS: atom_id res chain seq x y z
N MET A 1 12.55 -10.80 -2.40
CA MET A 1 13.25 -11.43 -3.54
C MET A 1 14.36 -10.51 -4.01
N TYR A 2 15.48 -11.05 -4.42
CA TYR A 2 16.59 -10.34 -5.06
C TYR A 2 16.98 -11.12 -6.31
N ASP A 3 16.54 -10.63 -7.45
CA ASP A 3 16.88 -11.19 -8.76
C ASP A 3 18.19 -10.56 -9.26
N GLN A 4 19.04 -11.34 -9.94
CA GLN A 4 20.31 -10.83 -10.49
C GLN A 4 20.10 -9.70 -11.52
N HIS A 5 18.93 -9.63 -12.14
CA HIS A 5 18.56 -8.58 -13.09
C HIS A 5 17.89 -7.37 -12.40
N CYS A 6 17.55 -7.48 -11.10
CA CYS A 6 17.00 -6.39 -10.30
C CYS A 6 18.10 -5.40 -9.88
N LYS A 7 17.80 -4.13 -9.93
CA LYS A 7 18.66 -3.09 -9.32
C LYS A 7 18.62 -3.10 -7.79
N GLY A 8 17.62 -3.72 -7.20
CA GLY A 8 17.45 -3.86 -5.75
C GLY A 8 16.38 -4.88 -5.40
N PRO A 9 16.24 -5.22 -4.11
CA PRO A 9 15.26 -6.21 -3.69
C PRO A 9 13.84 -5.71 -3.90
N ILE A 10 12.93 -6.64 -4.22
CA ILE A 10 11.49 -6.42 -4.25
C ILE A 10 10.78 -7.34 -3.25
N HIS A 11 9.67 -6.88 -2.69
CA HIS A 11 8.78 -7.72 -1.91
C HIS A 11 7.69 -8.30 -2.81
N VAL A 12 7.32 -9.55 -2.53
CA VAL A 12 6.21 -10.24 -3.19
C VAL A 12 5.40 -11.00 -2.15
N LEU A 13 4.10 -11.09 -2.37
CA LEU A 13 3.17 -11.89 -1.60
C LEU A 13 2.86 -13.15 -2.40
N CYS A 14 3.01 -14.31 -1.76
CA CYS A 14 2.68 -15.59 -2.33
C CYS A 14 1.59 -16.23 -1.46
N TYR A 15 0.38 -16.35 -1.98
CA TYR A 15 -0.75 -16.91 -1.25
C TYR A 15 -1.06 -18.32 -1.73
N PHE A 16 -1.38 -19.22 -0.79
CA PHE A 16 -1.73 -20.60 -1.06
C PHE A 16 -3.04 -20.97 -0.36
N ALA A 17 -3.80 -21.87 -0.98
CA ALA A 17 -5.11 -22.28 -0.49
C ALA A 17 -5.02 -23.17 0.76
N THR A 18 -3.97 -23.97 0.88
CA THR A 18 -3.82 -24.95 1.96
C THR A 18 -2.46 -24.88 2.64
N ILE A 19 -2.41 -25.42 3.87
CA ILE A 19 -1.17 -25.53 4.64
C ILE A 19 -0.18 -26.49 3.94
N GLU A 20 -0.66 -27.51 3.25
CA GLU A 20 0.17 -28.48 2.51
C GLU A 20 0.92 -27.77 1.36
N GLN A 21 0.22 -26.93 0.58
CA GLN A 21 0.84 -26.12 -0.46
C GLN A 21 1.89 -25.17 0.13
N MET A 22 1.57 -24.53 1.25
CA MET A 22 2.50 -23.63 1.95
C MET A 22 3.73 -24.37 2.49
N LYS A 23 3.56 -25.59 3.02
CA LYS A 23 4.69 -26.46 3.44
C LYS A 23 5.57 -26.81 2.25
N SER A 24 4.97 -27.25 1.14
CA SER A 24 5.70 -27.57 -0.11
C SER A 24 6.48 -26.37 -0.64
N PHE A 25 5.88 -25.17 -0.57
CA PHE A 25 6.56 -23.93 -0.93
C PHE A 25 7.72 -23.62 0.03
N SER A 26 7.52 -23.79 1.34
CA SER A 26 8.56 -23.56 2.35
C SER A 26 9.73 -24.53 2.21
N GLU A 27 9.48 -25.81 1.89
CA GLU A 27 10.54 -26.78 1.60
C GLU A 27 11.35 -26.38 0.36
N TRP A 28 10.68 -25.92 -0.69
CA TRP A 28 11.36 -25.43 -1.88
C TRP A 28 12.19 -24.17 -1.57
N LEU A 29 11.68 -23.24 -0.73
CA LEU A 29 12.41 -22.04 -0.30
C LEU A 29 13.62 -22.36 0.56
N ARG A 30 13.59 -23.41 1.39
CA ARG A 30 14.66 -23.77 2.34
C ARG A 30 16.04 -23.82 1.68
N GLN A 31 16.10 -24.28 0.43
CA GLN A 31 17.32 -24.35 -0.35
C GLN A 31 17.75 -23.03 -0.99
N ARG A 32 16.92 -21.97 -0.88
CA ARG A 32 17.05 -20.71 -1.61
C ARG A 32 17.06 -19.47 -0.70
N VAL A 33 17.04 -19.70 0.61
CA VAL A 33 17.11 -18.65 1.64
C VAL A 33 18.16 -19.05 2.69
N THR A 34 18.73 -18.07 3.37
CA THR A 34 19.79 -18.35 4.33
C THR A 34 19.27 -19.00 5.61
N ASN A 35 18.09 -18.58 6.08
CA ASN A 35 17.46 -19.12 7.29
C ASN A 35 15.94 -19.04 7.18
N ILE A 36 15.32 -20.20 6.98
CA ILE A 36 13.86 -20.31 6.78
C ILE A 36 13.07 -19.96 8.03
N GLU A 37 13.65 -19.99 9.20
CA GLU A 37 12.97 -19.70 10.48
C GLU A 37 12.76 -18.19 10.72
N LEU A 38 13.39 -17.33 9.92
CA LEU A 38 13.21 -15.88 10.04
C LEU A 38 12.06 -15.38 9.14
N SER A 39 11.24 -14.48 9.66
CA SER A 39 10.06 -13.94 8.98
C SER A 39 10.37 -13.10 7.73
N SER A 40 11.56 -12.54 7.63
CA SER A 40 11.98 -11.69 6.51
C SER A 40 13.24 -12.23 5.88
N GLN A 41 13.09 -13.18 4.95
CA GLN A 41 14.22 -13.78 4.26
C GLN A 41 14.38 -13.24 2.85
N ARG A 42 15.65 -13.14 2.42
CA ARG A 42 16.00 -12.87 1.04
C ARG A 42 15.99 -14.17 0.26
N TYR A 43 15.11 -14.26 -0.72
CA TYR A 43 15.14 -15.31 -1.72
C TYR A 43 16.25 -15.02 -2.73
N TYR A 44 17.12 -16.02 -2.97
CA TYR A 44 18.19 -15.98 -3.94
C TYR A 44 17.84 -16.90 -5.11
N GLY A 45 17.40 -16.32 -6.21
CA GLY A 45 16.96 -16.97 -7.43
C GLY A 45 16.30 -15.98 -8.36
N THR A 46 15.88 -16.42 -9.53
CA THR A 46 15.22 -15.54 -10.48
C THR A 46 13.74 -15.31 -10.10
N ALA A 47 13.22 -14.16 -10.48
CA ALA A 47 11.81 -13.86 -10.28
C ALA A 47 10.90 -14.84 -11.04
N HIS A 48 11.31 -15.25 -12.25
CA HIS A 48 10.59 -16.24 -13.07
C HIS A 48 10.48 -17.60 -12.36
N GLU A 49 11.59 -18.09 -11.77
CA GLU A 49 11.60 -19.33 -11.01
C GLU A 49 10.60 -19.30 -9.84
N LEU A 50 10.57 -18.17 -9.12
CA LEU A 50 9.62 -17.97 -8.04
C LEU A 50 8.17 -17.93 -8.56
N GLN A 51 7.91 -17.22 -9.65
CA GLN A 51 6.58 -17.16 -10.26
C GLN A 51 6.11 -18.55 -10.72
N TYR A 52 6.95 -19.31 -11.43
CA TYR A 52 6.63 -20.67 -11.84
C TYR A 52 6.34 -21.58 -10.65
N LYS A 53 7.15 -21.49 -9.57
CA LYS A 53 6.92 -22.32 -8.38
C LYS A 53 5.61 -21.99 -7.68
N VAL A 54 5.26 -20.72 -7.59
CA VAL A 54 3.96 -20.30 -7.02
C VAL A 54 2.81 -20.85 -7.87
N LYS A 55 2.91 -20.78 -9.20
CA LYS A 55 1.87 -21.31 -10.11
C LYS A 55 1.79 -22.84 -10.13
N GLU A 56 2.92 -23.53 -10.06
CA GLU A 56 2.98 -25.00 -9.92
C GLU A 56 2.19 -25.47 -8.68
N LEU A 57 2.26 -24.70 -7.60
CA LEU A 57 1.53 -24.97 -6.36
C LEU A 57 0.13 -24.34 -6.32
N ASP A 58 -0.42 -23.95 -7.46
CA ASP A 58 -1.72 -23.28 -7.58
C ASP A 58 -1.87 -22.06 -6.67
N GLY A 59 -0.79 -21.31 -6.47
CA GLY A 59 -0.75 -20.10 -5.65
C GLY A 59 -1.06 -18.82 -6.43
N LEU A 60 -1.20 -17.71 -5.67
CA LEU A 60 -1.30 -16.35 -6.20
C LEU A 60 0.04 -15.64 -6.00
N PHE A 61 0.52 -14.96 -7.04
CA PHE A 61 1.74 -14.15 -7.02
C PHE A 61 1.39 -12.68 -7.16
N ILE A 62 1.76 -11.86 -6.17
CA ILE A 62 1.37 -10.45 -6.06
C ILE A 62 2.59 -9.62 -5.69
N PRO A 63 3.12 -8.76 -6.58
CA PRO A 63 4.12 -7.78 -6.21
C PRO A 63 3.57 -6.82 -5.13
N ALA A 64 4.31 -6.68 -4.02
CA ALA A 64 3.89 -5.92 -2.86
C ALA A 64 4.34 -4.46 -2.94
N HIS A 65 3.51 -3.53 -2.43
CA HIS A 65 3.75 -2.07 -2.31
C HIS A 65 4.66 -1.54 -3.43
N ILE A 66 4.22 -1.74 -4.67
CA ILE A 66 5.03 -1.69 -5.90
C ILE A 66 5.81 -0.39 -6.15
N PHE A 67 5.48 0.71 -5.48
CA PHE A 67 6.11 2.03 -5.67
C PHE A 67 7.03 2.50 -4.54
N THR A 68 7.04 1.82 -3.39
CA THR A 68 7.87 2.24 -2.25
C THR A 68 9.35 2.35 -2.67
N PRO A 69 10.11 3.42 -2.34
CA PRO A 69 11.47 3.64 -2.84
C PRO A 69 12.47 2.54 -2.50
N PHE A 70 12.14 1.70 -1.51
CA PHE A 70 12.97 0.59 -1.06
C PHE A 70 12.20 -0.73 -1.16
N LYS A 71 12.83 -1.79 -1.61
CA LYS A 71 12.28 -3.16 -1.65
C LYS A 71 10.96 -3.30 -2.44
N SER A 72 10.78 -2.53 -3.49
CA SER A 72 9.59 -2.60 -4.35
C SER A 72 9.94 -2.68 -5.83
N LEU A 73 8.96 -3.10 -6.62
CA LEU A 73 9.12 -3.31 -8.05
C LEU A 73 9.61 -2.03 -8.75
N TYR A 74 8.82 -0.97 -8.73
CA TYR A 74 9.17 0.29 -9.41
C TYR A 74 10.08 1.22 -8.60
N GLY A 75 10.20 1.01 -7.29
CA GLY A 75 11.10 1.80 -6.45
C GLY A 75 12.57 1.41 -6.61
N LYS A 76 12.87 0.12 -6.76
CA LYS A 76 14.24 -0.40 -6.83
C LYS A 76 14.43 -1.60 -7.76
N GLY A 77 13.37 -2.34 -8.08
CA GLY A 77 13.46 -3.59 -8.84
C GLY A 77 13.77 -3.37 -10.30
N VAL A 78 13.03 -2.46 -10.95
CA VAL A 78 13.10 -2.22 -12.40
C VAL A 78 13.38 -0.77 -12.74
N GLN A 79 13.87 -0.55 -13.95
CA GLN A 79 14.07 0.82 -14.46
C GLN A 79 12.79 1.43 -15.02
N VAL A 80 12.11 0.70 -15.89
CA VAL A 80 10.97 1.22 -16.66
C VAL A 80 9.77 0.30 -16.59
N SER A 81 9.96 -1.02 -16.71
CA SER A 81 8.87 -1.98 -16.91
C SER A 81 9.01 -3.21 -16.02
N LEU A 82 7.87 -3.73 -15.56
CA LEU A 82 7.81 -4.99 -14.82
C LEU A 82 8.36 -6.17 -15.64
N ASN A 83 8.29 -6.08 -16.98
CA ASN A 83 8.82 -7.10 -17.89
C ASN A 83 10.34 -7.29 -17.80
N GLU A 84 11.07 -6.37 -17.16
CA GLU A 84 12.52 -6.53 -16.95
C GLU A 84 12.84 -7.76 -16.08
N ILE A 85 11.91 -8.16 -15.20
CA ILE A 85 12.15 -9.24 -14.23
C ILE A 85 10.96 -10.16 -13.97
N LEU A 86 9.74 -9.77 -14.37
CA LEU A 86 8.52 -10.53 -14.11
C LEU A 86 7.86 -10.98 -15.41
N LEU A 87 7.20 -12.13 -15.36
CA LEU A 87 6.30 -12.62 -16.40
C LEU A 87 4.90 -12.06 -16.11
N PRO A 88 4.37 -11.15 -16.96
CA PRO A 88 3.10 -10.48 -16.74
C PRO A 88 1.92 -11.43 -16.52
N ASP A 89 1.85 -12.50 -17.30
CA ASP A 89 0.74 -13.47 -17.27
C ASP A 89 0.70 -14.30 -15.98
N LEU A 90 1.77 -14.25 -15.17
CA LEU A 90 1.86 -14.95 -13.89
C LEU A 90 1.62 -14.05 -12.68
N ILE A 91 1.20 -12.79 -12.89
CA ILE A 91 0.84 -11.84 -11.85
C ILE A 91 -0.69 -11.86 -11.68
N ASP A 92 -1.16 -12.08 -10.45
CA ASP A 92 -2.61 -12.14 -10.16
C ASP A 92 -3.21 -10.79 -9.78
N ALA A 93 -2.43 -9.94 -9.12
CA ALA A 93 -2.78 -8.58 -8.72
C ALA A 93 -1.51 -7.80 -8.37
N VAL A 94 -1.63 -6.51 -8.07
CA VAL A 94 -0.53 -5.69 -7.54
C VAL A 94 -0.99 -4.91 -6.31
N GLU A 95 -0.12 -4.77 -5.31
CA GLU A 95 -0.39 -4.01 -4.11
C GLU A 95 0.18 -2.60 -4.22
N LEU A 96 -0.64 -1.59 -3.94
CA LEU A 96 -0.27 -0.18 -4.10
C LEU A 96 0.71 0.31 -3.04
N GLY A 97 0.46 -0.02 -1.77
CA GLY A 97 1.20 0.50 -0.61
C GLY A 97 0.79 1.92 -0.21
N LEU A 98 1.25 2.34 0.96
CA LEU A 98 0.76 3.51 1.72
C LEU A 98 1.04 4.90 1.10
N SER A 99 1.81 4.99 0.03
CA SER A 99 2.19 6.28 -0.58
C SER A 99 1.65 6.48 -1.99
N SER A 100 0.76 5.59 -2.43
CA SER A 100 0.10 5.66 -3.74
C SER A 100 -1.35 5.20 -3.65
N ASP A 101 -2.16 5.59 -4.60
CA ASP A 101 -3.55 5.22 -4.74
C ASP A 101 -3.86 4.72 -6.16
N THR A 102 -5.13 4.43 -6.40
CA THR A 102 -5.61 3.95 -7.70
C THR A 102 -5.36 4.97 -8.81
N GLU A 103 -5.63 6.25 -8.57
CA GLU A 103 -5.49 7.31 -9.58
C GLU A 103 -4.03 7.49 -10.00
N MET A 104 -3.12 7.45 -9.05
CA MET A 104 -1.66 7.49 -9.29
C MET A 104 -1.21 6.27 -10.11
N ALA A 105 -1.60 5.06 -9.70
CA ALA A 105 -1.17 3.81 -10.35
C ALA A 105 -1.76 3.65 -11.76
N GLU A 106 -2.96 4.16 -12.01
CA GLU A 106 -3.60 4.13 -13.31
C GLU A 106 -2.90 4.93 -14.41
N GLN A 107 -1.93 5.76 -14.06
CA GLN A 107 -1.11 6.47 -15.03
C GLN A 107 -0.13 5.55 -15.77
N ILE A 108 0.07 4.33 -15.29
CA ILE A 108 1.00 3.35 -15.85
C ILE A 108 0.24 2.31 -16.66
N LYS A 109 0.41 2.32 -17.97
CA LYS A 109 -0.33 1.47 -18.93
C LYS A 109 -0.19 -0.02 -18.62
N GLU A 110 1.01 -0.49 -18.30
CA GLU A 110 1.27 -1.91 -18.06
C GLU A 110 0.54 -2.47 -16.81
N LEU A 111 0.04 -1.60 -15.92
CA LEU A 111 -0.75 -1.99 -14.76
C LEU A 111 -2.26 -2.17 -15.05
N GLN A 112 -2.73 -1.83 -16.26
CA GLN A 112 -4.14 -1.94 -16.61
C GLN A 112 -4.73 -3.36 -16.47
N PRO A 113 -4.02 -4.45 -16.77
CA PRO A 113 -4.56 -5.80 -16.63
C PRO A 113 -4.85 -6.21 -15.16
N TYR A 114 -4.13 -5.64 -14.19
CA TYR A 114 -4.15 -6.12 -12.80
C TYR A 114 -5.19 -5.41 -11.95
N ASN A 115 -5.77 -6.12 -10.98
CA ASN A 115 -6.47 -5.52 -9.87
C ASN A 115 -5.49 -4.91 -8.88
N PHE A 116 -5.88 -3.78 -8.27
CA PHE A 116 -5.10 -3.11 -7.25
C PHE A 116 -5.59 -3.54 -5.86
N LEU A 117 -4.63 -3.88 -5.00
CA LEU A 117 -4.88 -4.23 -3.61
C LEU A 117 -4.36 -3.13 -2.69
N THR A 118 -5.07 -2.94 -1.60
CA THR A 118 -4.68 -2.10 -0.48
C THR A 118 -4.57 -2.98 0.76
N ASN A 119 -3.34 -3.22 1.21
CA ASN A 119 -3.08 -4.00 2.41
C ASN A 119 -2.30 -3.15 3.41
N SER A 120 -2.49 -3.41 4.69
CA SER A 120 -1.97 -2.56 5.76
C SER A 120 -0.46 -2.56 5.94
N ASP A 121 0.24 -3.57 5.42
CA ASP A 121 1.68 -3.80 5.69
C ASP A 121 2.00 -3.61 7.19
N ALA A 122 1.16 -4.23 8.04
CA ALA A 122 1.15 -3.99 9.48
C ALA A 122 2.30 -4.71 10.16
N HIS A 123 3.17 -3.96 10.84
CA HIS A 123 4.22 -4.47 11.71
C HIS A 123 3.83 -4.46 13.20
N SER A 124 2.59 -4.09 13.53
CA SER A 124 2.02 -4.12 14.87
C SER A 124 0.51 -4.26 14.82
N ILE A 125 -0.09 -4.78 15.88
CA ILE A 125 -1.54 -5.00 15.98
C ILE A 125 -2.32 -3.70 15.73
N SER A 126 -1.86 -2.57 16.25
CA SER A 126 -2.51 -1.26 16.10
C SER A 126 -2.51 -0.72 14.67
N LYS A 127 -1.81 -1.36 13.73
CA LYS A 127 -1.76 -0.95 12.33
C LYS A 127 -2.48 -1.92 11.40
N ILE A 128 -3.08 -2.99 11.92
CA ILE A 128 -3.95 -3.89 11.16
C ILE A 128 -5.16 -3.11 10.65
N ALA A 129 -5.55 -3.35 9.41
CA ALA A 129 -6.68 -2.70 8.72
C ALA A 129 -6.58 -1.18 8.54
N ARG A 130 -5.39 -0.58 8.69
CA ARG A 130 -5.20 0.82 8.27
C ARG A 130 -5.30 1.00 6.75
N GLU A 131 -5.18 -0.09 6.00
CA GLU A 131 -5.58 -0.25 4.61
C GLU A 131 -6.19 -1.63 4.42
N TYR A 132 -7.22 -1.72 3.60
CA TYR A 132 -7.94 -2.96 3.30
C TYR A 132 -8.76 -2.79 2.02
N GLN A 133 -9.42 -3.86 1.56
CA GLN A 133 -10.36 -3.81 0.46
C GLN A 133 -11.67 -4.51 0.81
N SER A 134 -12.75 -4.07 0.19
CA SER A 134 -14.03 -4.76 0.19
C SER A 134 -14.13 -5.65 -1.05
N ILE A 135 -14.56 -6.89 -0.86
CA ILE A 135 -14.61 -7.89 -1.92
C ILE A 135 -15.99 -8.55 -1.96
N ALA A 136 -16.65 -8.51 -3.12
CA ALA A 136 -17.85 -9.27 -3.38
C ALA A 136 -17.49 -10.74 -3.62
N MET A 137 -17.88 -11.62 -2.70
CA MET A 137 -17.66 -13.07 -2.75
C MET A 137 -18.83 -13.83 -2.11
N LYS A 138 -19.06 -15.07 -2.49
CA LYS A 138 -20.12 -15.90 -1.88
C LYS A 138 -19.73 -16.43 -0.49
N GLN A 139 -18.44 -16.71 -0.30
CA GLN A 139 -17.86 -17.21 0.94
C GLN A 139 -16.43 -16.72 1.08
N ALA A 140 -15.96 -16.49 2.30
CA ALA A 140 -14.59 -16.11 2.58
C ALA A 140 -13.66 -17.33 2.45
N ASN A 141 -13.18 -17.60 1.22
CA ASN A 141 -12.23 -18.68 0.93
C ASN A 141 -11.30 -18.30 -0.24
N PHE A 142 -10.25 -19.10 -0.43
CA PHE A 142 -9.20 -18.84 -1.42
C PHE A 142 -9.72 -18.88 -2.86
N ARG A 143 -10.65 -19.80 -3.19
CA ARG A 143 -11.23 -19.88 -4.54
C ARG A 143 -12.00 -18.62 -4.88
N GLU A 144 -12.82 -18.13 -3.96
CA GLU A 144 -13.62 -16.90 -4.14
C GLU A 144 -12.71 -15.66 -4.26
N LEU A 145 -11.62 -15.59 -3.46
CA LEU A 145 -10.60 -14.54 -3.62
C LEU A 145 -10.00 -14.56 -5.02
N ARG A 146 -9.60 -15.74 -5.53
CA ARG A 146 -9.06 -15.88 -6.89
C ARG A 146 -10.05 -15.40 -7.94
N LEU A 147 -11.33 -15.80 -7.83
CA LEU A 147 -12.38 -15.34 -8.74
C LEU A 147 -12.54 -13.82 -8.69
N ALA A 148 -12.46 -13.23 -7.51
CA ALA A 148 -12.55 -11.78 -7.34
C ALA A 148 -11.37 -11.04 -8.00
N LEU A 149 -10.14 -11.55 -7.85
CA LEU A 149 -8.95 -11.00 -8.53
C LEU A 149 -9.04 -11.15 -10.06
N GLN A 150 -9.74 -12.16 -10.55
CA GLN A 150 -9.98 -12.39 -11.98
C GLN A 150 -11.25 -11.69 -12.50
N GLN A 151 -12.05 -11.07 -11.62
CA GLN A 151 -13.37 -10.50 -11.93
C GLN A 151 -14.33 -11.50 -12.62
N LYS A 152 -14.35 -12.73 -12.13
CA LYS A 152 -15.16 -13.82 -12.69
C LYS A 152 -16.41 -14.09 -11.85
N GLU A 153 -17.46 -14.57 -12.53
CA GLU A 153 -18.70 -15.05 -11.91
C GLU A 153 -19.34 -14.03 -10.95
N GLY A 154 -19.21 -12.73 -11.20
CA GLY A 154 -19.73 -11.66 -10.35
C GLY A 154 -18.91 -11.39 -9.08
N ARG A 155 -17.74 -12.03 -8.91
CA ARG A 155 -16.80 -11.72 -7.83
C ARG A 155 -15.87 -10.59 -8.27
N GLN A 156 -15.65 -9.63 -7.39
CA GLN A 156 -14.77 -8.49 -7.68
C GLN A 156 -14.37 -7.75 -6.39
N ILE A 157 -13.31 -6.98 -6.47
CA ILE A 157 -13.03 -5.93 -5.48
C ILE A 157 -14.07 -4.84 -5.70
N THR A 158 -14.80 -4.44 -4.65
CA THR A 158 -15.87 -3.44 -4.71
C THR A 158 -15.43 -2.06 -4.25
N ALA A 159 -14.44 -1.99 -3.36
CA ALA A 159 -13.78 -0.74 -2.94
C ALA A 159 -12.38 -1.03 -2.41
N ASN A 160 -11.47 -0.08 -2.59
CA ASN A 160 -10.19 -0.03 -1.90
C ASN A 160 -10.27 1.05 -0.82
N PHE A 161 -9.86 0.72 0.40
CA PHE A 161 -9.76 1.66 1.52
C PHE A 161 -8.29 1.84 1.84
N GLY A 162 -7.79 3.04 1.69
CA GLY A 162 -6.38 3.29 1.87
C GLY A 162 -6.07 4.68 2.42
N MET A 163 -4.88 4.79 2.98
CA MET A 163 -4.39 6.05 3.50
C MET A 163 -4.25 7.07 2.36
N ASN A 164 -4.57 8.34 2.66
CA ASN A 164 -4.29 9.39 1.69
C ASN A 164 -2.78 9.37 1.35
N PRO A 165 -2.37 9.20 0.07
CA PRO A 165 -0.97 9.03 -0.31
C PRO A 165 -0.05 10.15 0.19
N MET A 166 -0.57 11.36 0.33
CA MET A 166 0.17 12.50 0.88
C MET A 166 0.64 12.27 2.32
N LEU A 167 -0.02 11.41 3.09
CA LEU A 167 0.43 11.02 4.43
C LEU A 167 1.54 9.97 4.39
N GLY A 168 1.73 9.28 3.27
CA GLY A 168 2.73 8.23 3.12
C GLY A 168 4.16 8.75 3.35
N LYS A 169 4.98 7.93 4.02
CA LYS A 169 6.38 8.26 4.37
C LYS A 169 7.27 8.63 3.19
N TYR A 170 6.88 8.25 1.99
CA TYR A 170 7.70 8.37 0.78
C TYR A 170 6.96 9.07 -0.36
N HIS A 171 5.91 9.82 -0.07
CA HIS A 171 5.11 10.46 -1.12
C HIS A 171 5.92 11.47 -1.93
N THR A 172 6.61 12.40 -1.24
CA THR A 172 7.33 13.52 -1.85
C THR A 172 8.83 13.25 -1.93
N THR A 173 9.47 13.71 -3.01
CA THR A 173 10.94 13.73 -3.13
C THR A 173 11.54 14.75 -2.17
N VAL A 174 12.54 14.33 -1.40
CA VAL A 174 13.20 15.16 -0.42
C VAL A 174 14.72 15.09 -0.53
N CYS A 175 15.39 16.09 0.00
CA CYS A 175 16.84 16.08 0.19
C CYS A 175 17.25 14.95 1.15
N GLU A 176 18.28 14.17 0.80
CA GLU A 176 18.77 13.07 1.64
C GLU A 176 19.32 13.56 2.99
N SER A 177 19.87 14.78 3.03
CA SER A 177 20.50 15.35 4.23
C SER A 177 19.49 16.04 5.15
N CYS A 178 18.72 17.05 4.65
CA CYS A 178 17.89 17.88 5.51
C CYS A 178 16.38 17.51 5.47
N LEU A 179 16.00 16.54 4.63
CA LEU A 179 14.63 16.05 4.43
C LEU A 179 13.61 17.14 4.00
N GLN A 180 14.09 18.29 3.53
CA GLN A 180 13.22 19.30 2.93
C GLN A 180 12.84 18.89 1.50
N PRO A 181 11.65 19.27 1.00
CA PRO A 181 11.26 19.03 -0.39
C PRO A 181 12.34 19.50 -1.37
N MET A 182 12.67 18.65 -2.35
CA MET A 182 13.77 18.88 -3.26
C MET A 182 13.41 18.52 -4.70
N GLU A 183 13.04 19.51 -5.49
CA GLU A 183 12.71 19.34 -6.90
C GLU A 183 13.98 19.18 -7.77
N GLN A 184 14.99 19.98 -7.51
CA GLN A 184 16.24 20.03 -8.26
C GLN A 184 17.46 20.02 -7.32
N ALA A 185 18.58 19.49 -7.81
CA ALA A 185 19.87 19.57 -7.15
C ALA A 185 20.62 20.86 -7.58
N PRO A 186 21.40 21.49 -6.68
CA PRO A 186 21.54 21.18 -5.26
C PRO A 186 20.32 21.61 -4.43
N CYS A 187 20.17 21.04 -3.23
CA CYS A 187 19.11 21.42 -2.28
C CYS A 187 19.24 22.91 -1.89
N LYS A 188 18.18 23.70 -2.14
CA LYS A 188 18.16 25.14 -1.84
C LYS A 188 18.21 25.49 -0.34
N PHE A 189 18.03 24.50 0.56
CA PHE A 189 18.08 24.70 2.01
C PHE A 189 19.45 24.38 2.63
N CYS A 190 20.16 23.36 2.09
CA CYS A 190 21.42 22.91 2.68
C CYS A 190 22.54 22.64 1.67
N GLY A 191 22.31 22.86 0.37
CA GLY A 191 23.31 22.65 -0.67
C GLY A 191 23.62 21.20 -1.04
N HIS A 192 22.96 20.21 -0.39
CA HIS A 192 23.23 18.79 -0.65
C HIS A 192 22.76 18.36 -2.04
N GLU A 193 23.54 17.49 -2.71
CA GLU A 193 23.29 17.08 -4.10
C GLU A 193 22.31 15.90 -4.25
N LYS A 194 22.23 15.01 -3.21
CA LYS A 194 21.46 13.78 -3.30
C LYS A 194 20.06 13.96 -2.78
N ARG A 195 19.11 13.21 -3.38
CA ARG A 195 17.71 13.20 -3.02
C ARG A 195 17.17 11.78 -2.85
N ILE A 196 16.20 11.63 -1.98
CA ILE A 196 15.34 10.44 -1.86
C ILE A 196 14.12 10.69 -2.73
N LYS A 197 14.02 9.95 -3.84
CA LYS A 197 12.92 10.11 -4.79
C LYS A 197 11.60 9.69 -4.15
N GLY A 198 10.58 10.52 -4.27
CA GLY A 198 9.22 10.24 -3.82
C GLY A 198 8.45 9.34 -4.78
N VAL A 199 7.43 8.71 -4.26
CA VAL A 199 6.54 7.83 -5.03
C VAL A 199 5.82 8.60 -6.12
N LYS A 200 5.35 9.82 -5.84
CA LYS A 200 4.70 10.69 -6.83
C LYS A 200 5.61 10.91 -8.05
N ASP A 201 6.82 11.41 -7.85
CA ASP A 201 7.73 11.71 -8.95
C ASP A 201 8.14 10.42 -9.70
N ARG A 202 8.22 9.29 -9.00
CA ARG A 202 8.51 8.01 -9.64
C ARG A 202 7.37 7.55 -10.55
N ILE A 203 6.13 7.73 -10.15
CA ILE A 203 4.95 7.42 -10.97
C ILE A 203 4.88 8.37 -12.17
N ASP A 204 5.13 9.67 -11.97
CA ASP A 204 5.17 10.67 -13.06
C ASP A 204 6.22 10.28 -14.14
N GLU A 205 7.39 9.76 -13.73
CA GLU A 205 8.42 9.26 -14.66
C GLU A 205 7.98 8.02 -15.47
N LEU A 206 7.18 7.15 -14.86
CA LEU A 206 6.69 5.91 -15.46
C LEU A 206 5.38 6.11 -16.23
N SER A 207 4.75 7.28 -16.06
CA SER A 207 3.43 7.55 -16.61
C SER A 207 3.42 7.44 -18.13
N THR A 208 2.35 6.87 -18.65
CA THR A 208 2.12 6.68 -20.07
C THR A 208 0.97 7.57 -20.52
N PHE A 209 1.22 8.47 -21.45
CA PHE A 209 0.17 9.35 -21.96
C PHE A 209 -0.67 8.64 -23.03
N ARG A 210 -2.00 8.92 -23.04
CA ARG A 210 -2.94 8.53 -24.11
C ARG A 210 -3.17 7.02 -24.25
N PHE A 211 -3.76 6.42 -23.24
CA PHE A 211 -4.37 5.10 -23.36
C PHE A 211 -5.74 5.08 -22.65
N THR A 212 -6.59 4.11 -22.99
CA THR A 212 -7.88 3.94 -22.32
C THR A 212 -7.67 3.32 -20.95
N LYS A 213 -8.06 4.03 -19.90
CA LYS A 213 -8.02 3.53 -18.53
C LYS A 213 -9.15 2.53 -18.31
N ARG A 214 -8.85 1.48 -17.55
CA ARG A 214 -9.85 0.51 -17.09
C ARG A 214 -10.71 1.14 -15.99
N ALA A 215 -12.01 0.81 -15.97
CA ALA A 215 -12.85 1.12 -14.82
C ALA A 215 -12.35 0.41 -13.56
N ARG A 216 -12.18 1.14 -12.47
CA ARG A 216 -11.68 0.66 -11.18
C ARG A 216 -12.74 0.80 -10.10
N PRO A 217 -12.71 -0.06 -9.07
CA PRO A 217 -13.49 0.19 -7.87
C PRO A 217 -13.07 1.51 -7.23
N PRO A 218 -13.97 2.18 -6.49
CA PRO A 218 -13.65 3.43 -5.80
C PRO A 218 -12.50 3.22 -4.81
N TYR A 219 -11.65 4.24 -4.69
CA TYR A 219 -10.65 4.34 -3.63
C TYR A 219 -11.17 5.29 -2.56
N VAL A 220 -11.41 4.75 -1.37
CA VAL A 220 -11.91 5.50 -0.22
C VAL A 220 -10.72 5.92 0.64
N TYR A 221 -10.46 7.23 0.67
CA TYR A 221 -9.38 7.76 1.48
C TYR A 221 -9.73 7.70 2.96
N GLN A 222 -8.78 7.26 3.75
CA GLN A 222 -8.87 7.29 5.21
C GLN A 222 -7.60 7.84 5.83
N VAL A 223 -7.75 8.39 7.01
CA VAL A 223 -6.66 8.90 7.83
C VAL A 223 -6.71 8.16 9.16
N PRO A 224 -5.64 7.46 9.58
CA PRO A 224 -5.60 6.83 10.89
C PRO A 224 -5.91 7.84 11.99
N LEU A 225 -6.71 7.46 12.97
CA LEU A 225 -7.16 8.38 14.02
C LEU A 225 -6.01 8.96 14.84
N ASP A 226 -4.91 8.22 14.98
CA ASP A 226 -3.70 8.71 15.65
C ASP A 226 -2.97 9.85 14.88
N PHE A 227 -3.37 10.12 13.63
CA PHE A 227 -2.85 11.24 12.83
C PHE A 227 -3.72 12.51 12.97
N VAL A 228 -4.92 12.36 13.54
CA VAL A 228 -5.86 13.46 13.69
C VAL A 228 -5.46 14.33 14.91
N PRO A 229 -5.26 15.64 14.73
CA PRO A 229 -4.91 16.53 15.84
C PRO A 229 -5.95 16.50 16.97
N GLY A 230 -5.47 16.29 18.20
CA GLY A 230 -6.32 16.16 19.40
C GLY A 230 -6.69 14.72 19.75
N ILE A 231 -6.44 13.74 18.88
CA ILE A 231 -6.63 12.32 19.19
C ILE A 231 -5.29 11.72 19.66
N GLY A 232 -5.00 11.88 20.93
CA GLY A 232 -3.89 11.18 21.59
C GLY A 232 -4.29 9.78 22.06
N PRO A 233 -3.33 9.01 22.63
CA PRO A 233 -3.58 7.61 23.03
C PRO A 233 -4.78 7.43 23.96
N LYS A 234 -5.01 8.36 24.91
CA LYS A 234 -6.17 8.30 25.84
C LYS A 234 -7.50 8.52 25.11
N THR A 235 -7.52 9.47 24.17
CA THR A 235 -8.73 9.76 23.38
C THR A 235 -9.04 8.61 22.43
N LEU A 236 -8.03 8.06 21.76
CA LEU A 236 -8.19 6.88 20.91
C LEU A 236 -8.71 5.69 21.69
N ALA A 237 -8.13 5.39 22.87
CA ALA A 237 -8.61 4.31 23.72
C ALA A 237 -10.07 4.52 24.16
N LYS A 238 -10.48 5.77 24.45
CA LYS A 238 -11.86 6.12 24.79
C LYS A 238 -12.82 5.86 23.63
N LEU A 239 -12.44 6.27 22.42
CA LEU A 239 -13.22 6.01 21.20
C LEU A 239 -13.38 4.52 20.92
N LEU A 240 -12.28 3.76 20.92
CA LEU A 240 -12.29 2.32 20.68
C LEU A 240 -13.13 1.55 21.72
N LYS A 241 -13.16 2.01 22.98
CA LYS A 241 -13.95 1.38 24.04
C LYS A 241 -15.45 1.61 23.90
N ASN A 242 -15.87 2.79 23.46
CA ASN A 242 -17.26 3.21 23.49
C ASN A 242 -17.97 3.07 22.15
N VAL A 243 -17.25 3.17 21.02
CA VAL A 243 -17.82 3.05 19.68
C VAL A 243 -17.54 1.68 19.07
N GLY A 244 -16.27 1.22 19.12
CA GLY A 244 -15.88 -0.03 18.51
C GLY A 244 -14.56 0.07 17.75
N THR A 245 -14.50 -0.51 16.56
CA THR A 245 -13.27 -0.51 15.73
C THR A 245 -12.94 0.88 15.19
N GLU A 246 -11.68 1.10 14.85
CA GLU A 246 -11.25 2.36 14.20
C GLU A 246 -12.02 2.61 12.89
N MET A 247 -12.33 1.55 12.15
CA MET A 247 -13.12 1.63 10.91
C MET A 247 -14.56 2.09 11.19
N GLU A 248 -15.17 1.60 12.26
CA GLU A 248 -16.50 2.06 12.69
C GLU A 248 -16.48 3.54 13.03
N ILE A 249 -15.49 3.99 13.78
CA ILE A 249 -15.32 5.40 14.15
C ILE A 249 -15.10 6.27 12.90
N ILE A 250 -14.23 5.84 11.98
CA ILE A 250 -13.89 6.62 10.79
C ILE A 250 -15.08 6.71 9.83
N HIS A 251 -15.82 5.62 9.59
CA HIS A 251 -16.77 5.56 8.49
C HIS A 251 -18.24 5.62 8.90
N HIS A 252 -18.61 5.17 10.11
CA HIS A 252 -20.01 4.89 10.45
C HIS A 252 -20.56 5.60 11.69
N ALA A 253 -19.74 5.80 12.73
CA ALA A 253 -20.22 6.39 14.01
C ALA A 253 -20.94 7.73 13.82
N GLY A 254 -22.08 7.92 14.49
CA GLY A 254 -22.88 9.14 14.45
C GLY A 254 -22.15 10.35 15.03
N GLU A 255 -22.46 11.55 14.51
CA GLU A 255 -21.83 12.76 15.04
C GLU A 255 -22.24 13.04 16.49
N GLU A 256 -23.52 12.83 16.83
CA GLU A 256 -24.03 13.02 18.19
C GLU A 256 -23.32 12.09 19.17
N GLU A 257 -23.19 10.81 18.84
CA GLU A 257 -22.43 9.83 19.61
C GLU A 257 -20.96 10.25 19.81
N LEU A 258 -20.31 10.71 18.76
CA LEU A 258 -18.93 11.17 18.85
C LEU A 258 -18.80 12.43 19.72
N ILE A 259 -19.76 13.37 19.65
CA ILE A 259 -19.77 14.58 20.49
C ILE A 259 -19.85 14.22 21.97
N GLU A 260 -20.71 13.28 22.36
CA GLU A 260 -20.82 12.81 23.74
C GLU A 260 -19.52 12.19 24.26
N ILE A 261 -18.80 11.46 23.39
CA ILE A 261 -17.59 10.74 23.78
C ILE A 261 -16.37 11.67 23.80
N VAL A 262 -16.13 12.48 22.77
CA VAL A 262 -14.87 13.24 22.58
C VAL A 262 -15.05 14.74 22.42
N GLY A 263 -16.27 15.24 22.40
CA GLY A 263 -16.62 16.64 22.26
C GLY A 263 -16.58 17.15 20.82
N GLU A 264 -17.22 18.30 20.56
CA GLU A 264 -17.42 18.86 19.22
C GLU A 264 -16.13 19.05 18.41
N LYS A 265 -15.04 19.51 19.03
CA LYS A 265 -13.79 19.82 18.33
C LYS A 265 -13.18 18.58 17.65
N ILE A 266 -13.13 17.46 18.34
CA ILE A 266 -12.57 16.21 17.81
C ILE A 266 -13.54 15.60 16.80
N THR A 267 -14.84 15.61 17.08
CA THR A 267 -15.88 15.17 16.16
C THR A 267 -15.81 15.91 14.83
N LYS A 268 -15.69 17.24 14.83
CA LYS A 268 -15.50 18.03 13.60
C LYS A 268 -14.28 17.56 12.79
N SER A 269 -13.19 17.19 13.46
CA SER A 269 -12.01 16.65 12.78
C SER A 269 -12.26 15.28 12.16
N ILE A 270 -13.00 14.39 12.84
CA ILE A 270 -13.38 13.07 12.31
C ILE A 270 -14.34 13.24 11.09
N VAL A 271 -15.30 14.15 11.18
CA VAL A 271 -16.21 14.45 10.05
C VAL A 271 -15.45 15.06 8.88
N ALA A 272 -14.51 15.96 9.12
CA ALA A 272 -13.66 16.54 8.08
C ALA A 272 -12.77 15.46 7.40
N LEU A 273 -12.35 14.43 8.15
CA LEU A 273 -11.68 13.27 7.62
C LEU A 273 -12.59 12.50 6.63
N ARG A 274 -13.83 12.19 7.02
CA ARG A 274 -14.82 11.49 6.18
C ARG A 274 -15.09 12.23 4.87
N ASN A 275 -15.16 13.54 4.93
CA ASN A 275 -15.47 14.40 3.81
C ASN A 275 -14.24 14.75 2.96
N GLY A 276 -13.05 14.25 3.30
CA GLY A 276 -11.80 14.54 2.58
C GLY A 276 -11.35 16.00 2.68
N SER A 277 -11.88 16.79 3.64
CA SER A 277 -11.62 18.23 3.78
C SER A 277 -10.45 18.57 4.72
N LEU A 278 -9.69 17.56 5.17
CA LEU A 278 -8.50 17.78 5.99
C LEU A 278 -7.35 18.37 5.18
N THR A 279 -6.69 19.37 5.72
CA THR A 279 -5.44 19.88 5.16
C THR A 279 -4.28 18.97 5.56
N ILE A 280 -3.52 18.49 4.57
CA ILE A 280 -2.42 17.53 4.78
C ILE A 280 -1.10 18.17 4.39
N GLN A 281 -0.13 18.15 5.29
CA GLN A 281 1.28 18.35 4.99
C GLN A 281 1.87 17.03 4.50
N GLN A 282 2.47 17.03 3.32
CA GLN A 282 2.97 15.82 2.67
C GLN A 282 4.13 15.17 3.43
N GLY A 283 4.16 13.84 3.42
CA GLY A 283 5.25 13.03 3.94
C GLY A 283 6.35 12.79 2.91
N GLY A 284 7.54 12.49 3.38
CA GLY A 284 8.70 12.19 2.54
C GLY A 284 9.91 11.79 3.38
N GLY A 285 10.90 11.14 2.75
CA GLY A 285 12.16 10.79 3.38
C GLY A 285 12.05 9.86 4.60
N GLY A 286 11.02 9.02 4.65
CA GLY A 286 10.79 8.11 5.76
C GLY A 286 9.91 8.69 6.89
N LYS A 287 9.46 9.94 6.77
CA LYS A 287 8.55 10.56 7.73
C LYS A 287 7.13 10.64 7.18
N TYR A 288 6.14 10.27 7.99
CA TYR A 288 4.73 10.44 7.64
C TYR A 288 4.37 11.92 7.48
N GLY A 289 3.45 12.19 6.58
CA GLY A 289 2.75 13.47 6.53
C GLY A 289 1.95 13.74 7.80
N LYS A 290 1.41 14.92 7.90
CA LYS A 290 0.64 15.37 9.09
C LYS A 290 -0.66 16.01 8.64
N VAL A 291 -1.71 15.76 9.40
CA VAL A 291 -2.94 16.57 9.32
C VAL A 291 -2.67 17.91 10.00
N ILE A 292 -2.94 18.98 9.28
CA ILE A 292 -2.80 20.35 9.81
C ILE A 292 -4.19 20.85 10.15
N ASN A 293 -4.36 21.38 11.38
CA ASN A 293 -5.57 22.11 11.71
C ASN A 293 -5.66 23.34 10.79
N GLN A 294 -6.77 23.49 10.08
CA GLN A 294 -7.08 24.80 9.51
C GLN A 294 -7.09 25.79 10.68
N LYS A 295 -6.26 26.83 10.60
CA LYS A 295 -6.44 27.99 11.50
C LYS A 295 -7.84 28.53 11.22
N PRO A 296 -8.60 28.84 12.28
CA PRO A 296 -9.92 29.47 12.12
C PRO A 296 -9.84 30.77 11.34
#